data_c46a0b08ba5bdda2557d89888f95e826
#
_entry.id   c46a0b08ba5bdda2557d89888f95e826
#
_cell.length_a   1.000
_cell.length_b   1.000
_cell.length_c   1.000
_cell.angle_alpha   90.00
_cell.angle_beta   90.00
_cell.angle_gamma   90.00
#
_symmetry.space_group_name_H-M   'P 1'
#
loop_
_entity.id
_entity.type
_entity.pdbx_description
1 polymer ?
#
loop_
_entity_poly.entity_id
_entity_poly.type
_entity_poly.pdbx_seq_one_letter_code
_entity_poly.pdbx_strand_id
1 'polypeptide(L)'
;YVRAAEYAALANEAAVTRGRIPVYSDVDVDLFRNHMDPDFHPDVDWRDVILRDYTWNQQYFLSASGGGEVARYYISAGFTTKDAIFKQDKGVNKYNTNVNYNKFNFRANVDVNVTSTTTLSLNEETVIVTQNYPGYGNDSKVLWQAQSNLTPVTVPLMYTTGQAPGYGTDKSNISPYVLLNMTGYRKFYSNDNKITMQLNQDLKMITPGLSIAGLVNINSIGARTQVREKMPAIYYAHGYKRDGTLDLEKISDAVEPYYTNWNDTERRIYWDFRLNYDQTFNKVHKVGALVKAEWSDYEARNIINC
;
A
#
# COMPACT_ATOMS: atom_id res chain seq x y z
N TYR A 1 -17.26 19.69 9.08
CA TYR A 1 -16.58 20.52 8.06
C TYR A 1 -17.32 21.83 7.88
N VAL A 2 -16.60 22.94 7.78
CA VAL A 2 -17.18 24.30 7.66
C VAL A 2 -17.42 24.60 6.17
N ARG A 3 -18.60 25.16 5.82
CA ARG A 3 -18.93 25.55 4.45
C ARG A 3 -18.30 26.92 4.12
N ALA A 4 -18.20 27.24 2.82
CA ALA A 4 -17.45 28.42 2.36
C ALA A 4 -17.91 29.74 2.99
N ALA A 5 -19.21 30.02 3.05
CA ALA A 5 -19.73 31.26 3.64
C ALA A 5 -19.42 31.35 5.14
N GLU A 6 -19.52 30.24 5.89
CA GLU A 6 -19.18 30.18 7.31
C GLU A 6 -17.67 30.31 7.51
N TYR A 7 -16.86 29.66 6.67
CA TYR A 7 -15.40 29.82 6.68
C TYR A 7 -14.99 31.28 6.46
N ALA A 8 -15.58 31.96 5.48
CA ALA A 8 -15.31 33.35 5.17
C ALA A 8 -15.68 34.27 6.36
N ALA A 9 -16.83 34.03 6.99
CA ALA A 9 -17.25 34.77 8.20
C ALA A 9 -16.27 34.58 9.37
N LEU A 10 -15.85 33.33 9.65
CA LEU A 10 -14.87 33.04 10.70
C LEU A 10 -13.49 33.62 10.40
N ALA A 11 -13.07 33.62 9.14
CA ALA A 11 -11.81 34.25 8.72
C ALA A 11 -11.84 35.75 8.92
N ASN A 12 -12.98 36.43 8.61
CA ASN A 12 -13.18 37.82 8.87
C ASN A 12 -13.15 38.16 10.35
N GLU A 13 -13.85 37.39 11.18
CA GLU A 13 -13.83 37.55 12.64
C GLU A 13 -12.41 37.43 13.19
N ALA A 14 -11.66 36.39 12.74
CA ALA A 14 -10.28 36.20 13.15
C ALA A 14 -9.34 37.32 12.70
N ALA A 15 -9.59 37.94 11.54
CA ALA A 15 -8.82 39.10 11.06
C ALA A 15 -9.10 40.34 11.92
N VAL A 16 -10.37 40.66 12.12
CA VAL A 16 -10.82 41.83 12.91
C VAL A 16 -10.34 41.72 14.36
N THR A 17 -10.44 40.57 14.99
CA THR A 17 -9.96 40.32 16.36
C THR A 17 -8.45 40.58 16.51
N ARG A 18 -7.68 40.46 15.41
CA ARG A 18 -6.25 40.78 15.36
C ARG A 18 -5.94 42.18 14.86
N GLY A 19 -6.94 43.07 14.78
CA GLY A 19 -6.81 44.44 14.31
C GLY A 19 -6.51 44.54 12.81
N ARG A 20 -6.90 43.55 12.02
CA ARG A 20 -6.75 43.55 10.55
C ARG A 20 -8.09 43.82 9.89
N ILE A 21 -8.05 44.23 8.62
CA ILE A 21 -9.26 44.38 7.78
C ILE A 21 -9.84 42.99 7.48
N PRO A 22 -11.16 42.85 7.28
CA PRO A 22 -11.77 41.61 6.80
C PRO A 22 -11.08 41.06 5.54
N VAL A 23 -10.95 39.75 5.46
CA VAL A 23 -10.34 39.06 4.32
C VAL A 23 -11.30 39.01 3.12
N TYR A 24 -12.58 38.80 3.42
CA TYR A 24 -13.66 38.71 2.42
C TYR A 24 -14.63 39.85 2.57
N SER A 25 -15.06 40.44 1.46
CA SER A 25 -16.13 41.45 1.46
C SER A 25 -17.50 40.80 1.73
N ASP A 26 -18.51 41.62 2.05
CA ASP A 26 -19.90 41.12 2.20
C ASP A 26 -20.40 40.52 0.88
N VAL A 27 -19.97 41.07 -0.26
CA VAL A 27 -20.30 40.52 -1.59
C VAL A 27 -19.69 39.13 -1.78
N ASP A 28 -18.42 38.90 -1.38
CA ASP A 28 -17.78 37.60 -1.47
C ASP A 28 -18.52 36.56 -0.60
N VAL A 29 -18.91 36.93 0.62
CA VAL A 29 -19.68 36.06 1.53
C VAL A 29 -21.04 35.68 0.92
N ASP A 30 -21.69 36.63 0.26
CA ASP A 30 -22.98 36.37 -0.43
C ASP A 30 -22.80 35.49 -1.68
N LEU A 31 -21.73 35.68 -2.46
CA LEU A 31 -21.38 34.82 -3.59
C LEU A 31 -21.14 33.37 -3.13
N PHE A 32 -20.38 33.16 -2.05
CA PHE A 32 -20.20 31.83 -1.45
C PHE A 32 -21.53 31.22 -0.97
N ARG A 33 -22.35 32.01 -0.27
CA ARG A 33 -23.63 31.55 0.28
C ARG A 33 -24.63 31.12 -0.79
N ASN A 34 -24.67 31.84 -1.88
CA ASN A 34 -25.62 31.64 -2.95
C ASN A 34 -25.07 30.82 -4.13
N HIS A 35 -23.80 30.36 -4.05
CA HIS A 35 -23.13 29.59 -5.10
C HIS A 35 -23.19 30.25 -6.50
N MET A 36 -23.08 31.56 -6.56
CA MET A 36 -23.29 32.30 -7.80
C MET A 36 -22.06 32.36 -8.70
N ASP A 37 -20.88 32.11 -8.17
CA ASP A 37 -19.61 32.11 -8.89
C ASP A 37 -18.75 30.91 -8.48
N PRO A 38 -19.01 29.70 -9.01
CA PRO A 38 -18.34 28.49 -8.58
C PRO A 38 -16.86 28.44 -8.96
N ASP A 39 -16.39 29.26 -9.89
CA ASP A 39 -14.99 29.25 -10.32
C ASP A 39 -14.09 30.05 -9.36
N PHE A 40 -14.56 31.20 -8.85
CA PHE A 40 -13.80 32.08 -7.92
C PHE A 40 -14.33 32.07 -6.50
N HIS A 41 -15.59 31.68 -6.31
CA HIS A 41 -16.22 31.57 -5.00
C HIS A 41 -16.70 30.13 -4.76
N PRO A 42 -15.78 29.11 -4.84
CA PRO A 42 -16.15 27.72 -4.66
C PRO A 42 -16.60 27.44 -3.23
N ASP A 43 -17.46 26.44 -3.08
CA ASP A 43 -17.85 25.88 -1.80
C ASP A 43 -17.66 24.36 -1.83
N VAL A 44 -16.41 23.92 -1.68
CA VAL A 44 -16.04 22.51 -1.79
C VAL A 44 -15.82 21.88 -0.41
N ASP A 45 -16.64 20.92 -0.07
CA ASP A 45 -16.35 20.01 1.04
C ASP A 45 -15.37 18.93 0.58
N TRP A 46 -14.08 19.20 0.71
CA TRP A 46 -13.02 18.32 0.28
C TRP A 46 -13.06 16.96 0.96
N ARG A 47 -13.58 16.90 2.19
CA ARG A 47 -13.74 15.64 2.90
C ARG A 47 -14.84 14.80 2.28
N ASP A 48 -16.01 15.38 2.02
CA ASP A 48 -17.13 14.67 1.38
C ASP A 48 -16.80 14.27 -0.05
N VAL A 49 -16.10 15.14 -0.79
CA VAL A 49 -15.70 14.88 -2.19
C VAL A 49 -14.81 13.66 -2.32
N ILE A 50 -13.81 13.49 -1.43
CA ILE A 50 -12.78 12.46 -1.59
C ILE A 50 -12.89 11.31 -0.61
N LEU A 51 -13.67 11.42 0.48
CA LEU A 51 -13.77 10.36 1.49
C LEU A 51 -15.16 9.72 1.52
N ARG A 52 -15.18 8.43 1.74
CA ARG A 52 -16.38 7.65 2.05
C ARG A 52 -16.70 7.80 3.54
N ASP A 53 -17.97 7.70 3.90
CA ASP A 53 -18.40 7.72 5.30
C ASP A 53 -17.93 6.49 6.05
N TYR A 54 -17.81 5.36 5.37
CA TYR A 54 -17.33 4.09 5.93
C TYR A 54 -16.60 3.25 4.89
N THR A 55 -15.75 2.35 5.39
CA THR A 55 -15.06 1.33 4.61
C THR A 55 -15.16 -0.02 5.29
N TRP A 56 -15.01 -1.07 4.50
CA TRP A 56 -15.02 -2.43 5.01
C TRP A 56 -13.59 -2.99 5.04
N ASN A 57 -13.19 -3.46 6.22
CA ASN A 57 -12.00 -4.27 6.39
C ASN A 57 -12.43 -5.66 6.82
N GLN A 58 -12.01 -6.68 6.09
CA GLN A 58 -12.41 -8.06 6.34
C GLN A 58 -11.16 -8.91 6.51
N GLN A 59 -11.21 -9.83 7.46
CA GLN A 59 -10.16 -10.79 7.71
C GLN A 59 -10.78 -12.15 7.95
N TYR A 60 -10.31 -13.13 7.21
CA TYR A 60 -10.71 -14.52 7.30
C TYR A 60 -9.51 -15.36 7.66
N PHE A 61 -9.69 -16.32 8.52
CA PHE A 61 -8.66 -17.27 8.90
C PHE A 61 -9.27 -18.65 9.08
N LEU A 62 -8.62 -19.64 8.48
CA LEU A 62 -8.97 -21.04 8.61
C LEU A 62 -7.72 -21.84 8.93
N SER A 63 -7.81 -22.81 9.84
CA SER A 63 -6.73 -23.72 10.10
C SER A 63 -7.25 -25.14 10.37
N ALA A 64 -6.43 -26.11 10.03
CA ALA A 64 -6.65 -27.51 10.33
C ALA A 64 -5.36 -28.12 10.84
N SER A 65 -5.44 -28.94 11.88
CA SER A 65 -4.31 -29.67 12.39
C SER A 65 -4.75 -31.10 12.75
N GLY A 66 -3.85 -32.03 12.61
CA GLY A 66 -4.11 -33.42 12.94
C GLY A 66 -2.85 -34.25 12.83
N GLY A 67 -3.00 -35.52 13.08
CA GLY A 67 -1.94 -36.47 12.91
C GLY A 67 -1.98 -37.62 13.90
N GLY A 68 -0.98 -38.49 13.80
CA GLY A 68 -0.78 -39.66 14.62
C GLY A 68 0.72 -39.94 14.80
N GLU A 69 1.04 -41.18 15.00
CA GLU A 69 2.43 -41.62 15.23
C GLU A 69 3.30 -41.50 13.99
N VAL A 70 2.72 -41.61 12.78
CA VAL A 70 3.45 -41.58 11.49
C VAL A 70 3.60 -40.20 10.97
N ALA A 71 2.53 -39.37 11.02
CA ALA A 71 2.56 -38.02 10.46
C ALA A 71 1.73 -37.06 11.30
N ARG A 72 2.18 -35.81 11.36
CA ARG A 72 1.48 -34.68 11.98
C ARG A 72 1.49 -33.53 11.02
N TYR A 73 0.38 -32.75 10.97
CA TYR A 73 0.27 -31.61 10.11
C TYR A 73 -0.45 -30.45 10.77
N TYR A 74 -0.10 -29.27 10.34
CA TYR A 74 -0.82 -28.01 10.57
C TYR A 74 -0.88 -27.25 9.26
N ILE A 75 -2.09 -26.93 8.81
CA ILE A 75 -2.33 -26.15 7.60
C ILE A 75 -3.19 -24.95 7.97
N SER A 76 -2.85 -23.78 7.48
CA SER A 76 -3.67 -22.57 7.66
C SER A 76 -3.70 -21.71 6.43
N ALA A 77 -4.83 -21.02 6.23
CA ALA A 77 -5.02 -20.04 5.20
C ALA A 77 -5.67 -18.79 5.80
N GLY A 78 -5.18 -17.62 5.40
CA GLY A 78 -5.72 -16.35 5.83
C GLY A 78 -5.92 -15.42 4.64
N PHE A 79 -6.99 -14.65 4.66
CA PHE A 79 -7.27 -13.62 3.67
C PHE A 79 -7.66 -12.33 4.38
N THR A 80 -7.00 -11.22 4.00
CA THR A 80 -7.31 -9.88 4.51
C THR A 80 -7.59 -8.98 3.33
N THR A 81 -8.70 -8.27 3.36
CA THR A 81 -9.00 -7.21 2.40
C THR A 81 -9.29 -5.91 3.14
N LYS A 82 -8.74 -4.82 2.64
CA LYS A 82 -8.97 -3.47 3.16
C LYS A 82 -9.40 -2.59 2.01
N ASP A 83 -10.64 -2.11 2.08
CA ASP A 83 -11.16 -1.15 1.13
C ASP A 83 -10.56 0.23 1.38
N ALA A 84 -10.44 0.98 0.29
CA ALA A 84 -10.02 2.37 0.37
C ALA A 84 -11.10 3.26 0.99
N ILE A 85 -10.66 4.21 1.79
CA ILE A 85 -11.53 5.27 2.30
C ILE A 85 -11.89 6.32 1.23
N PHE A 86 -11.16 6.35 0.11
CA PHE A 86 -11.37 7.37 -0.92
C PHE A 86 -12.56 7.06 -1.83
N LYS A 87 -13.29 8.11 -2.24
CA LYS A 87 -14.36 8.07 -3.25
C LYS A 87 -13.73 8.20 -4.63
N GLN A 88 -13.81 7.15 -5.44
CA GLN A 88 -13.44 7.23 -6.86
C GLN A 88 -14.62 7.76 -7.69
N ASP A 89 -14.36 8.73 -8.56
CA ASP A 89 -15.31 9.16 -9.57
C ASP A 89 -15.23 8.22 -10.80
N LYS A 90 -16.21 7.34 -10.93
CA LYS A 90 -16.30 6.38 -12.03
C LYS A 90 -16.65 7.03 -13.37
N GLY A 91 -17.13 8.27 -13.37
CA GLY A 91 -17.39 9.03 -14.58
C GLY A 91 -16.11 9.48 -15.31
N VAL A 92 -15.05 9.68 -14.53
CA VAL A 92 -13.76 10.15 -15.06
C VAL A 92 -12.89 9.00 -15.58
N ASN A 93 -12.91 7.84 -14.92
CA ASN A 93 -12.07 6.69 -15.30
C ASN A 93 -12.84 5.38 -15.25
N LYS A 94 -12.58 4.53 -16.27
CA LYS A 94 -13.11 3.15 -16.33
C LYS A 94 -12.29 2.15 -15.51
N TYR A 95 -11.10 2.51 -15.04
CA TYR A 95 -10.22 1.65 -14.25
C TYR A 95 -10.19 2.10 -12.79
N ASN A 96 -9.80 1.19 -11.90
CA ASN A 96 -9.71 1.48 -10.47
C ASN A 96 -8.45 2.30 -10.16
N THR A 97 -8.64 3.52 -9.67
CA THR A 97 -7.59 4.42 -9.19
C THR A 97 -7.52 4.45 -7.66
N ASN A 98 -8.41 3.74 -6.98
CA ASN A 98 -8.55 3.83 -5.52
C ASN A 98 -7.46 3.04 -4.81
N VAL A 99 -7.23 3.39 -3.55
CA VAL A 99 -6.28 2.70 -2.67
C VAL A 99 -6.99 1.48 -2.06
N ASN A 100 -6.51 0.29 -2.36
CA ASN A 100 -6.99 -0.94 -1.75
C ASN A 100 -5.83 -1.90 -1.48
N TYR A 101 -6.05 -2.81 -0.53
CA TYR A 101 -5.06 -3.77 -0.08
C TYR A 101 -5.70 -5.13 0.08
N ASN A 102 -5.10 -6.16 -0.53
CA ASN A 102 -5.45 -7.55 -0.27
C ASN A 102 -4.20 -8.34 0.09
N LYS A 103 -4.32 -9.21 1.08
CA LYS A 103 -3.27 -10.12 1.51
C LYS A 103 -3.84 -11.52 1.63
N PHE A 104 -3.21 -12.46 0.97
CA PHE A 104 -3.42 -13.89 1.17
C PHE A 104 -2.17 -14.47 1.83
N ASN A 105 -2.35 -15.31 2.83
CA ASN A 105 -1.28 -16.07 3.45
C ASN A 105 -1.70 -17.52 3.58
N PHE A 106 -0.78 -18.39 3.25
CA PHE A 106 -0.90 -19.84 3.39
C PHE A 106 0.29 -20.36 4.17
N ARG A 107 0.06 -21.36 5.03
CA ARG A 107 1.11 -22.07 5.75
C ARG A 107 0.76 -23.55 5.85
N ALA A 108 1.74 -24.37 5.57
CA ALA A 108 1.67 -25.81 5.77
C ALA A 108 2.93 -26.30 6.52
N ASN A 109 2.74 -26.97 7.66
CA ASN A 109 3.79 -27.63 8.40
C ASN A 109 3.43 -29.12 8.47
N VAL A 110 4.34 -29.97 8.02
CA VAL A 110 4.14 -31.42 8.01
C VAL A 110 5.39 -32.10 8.56
N ASP A 111 5.21 -32.91 9.57
CA ASP A 111 6.24 -33.79 10.10
C ASP A 111 5.87 -35.24 9.81
N VAL A 112 6.80 -36.00 9.23
CA VAL A 112 6.61 -37.43 8.92
C VAL A 112 7.72 -38.23 9.59
N ASN A 113 7.36 -39.17 10.45
CA ASN A 113 8.24 -40.18 10.96
C ASN A 113 8.42 -41.25 9.89
N VAL A 114 9.44 -41.10 9.05
CA VAL A 114 9.74 -42.03 7.94
C VAL A 114 10.13 -43.42 8.50
N THR A 115 10.87 -43.40 9.60
CA THR A 115 11.19 -44.58 10.41
C THR A 115 11.10 -44.20 11.90
N SER A 116 11.32 -45.17 12.80
CA SER A 116 11.37 -44.89 14.24
C SER A 116 12.56 -44.01 14.67
N THR A 117 13.49 -43.74 13.76
CA THR A 117 14.71 -42.94 13.99
C THR A 117 14.87 -41.80 13.01
N THR A 118 13.99 -41.69 12.00
CA THR A 118 14.09 -40.71 10.94
C THR A 118 12.83 -39.86 10.89
N THR A 119 12.96 -38.51 11.01
CA THR A 119 11.85 -37.58 10.86
C THR A 119 12.17 -36.64 9.72
N LEU A 120 11.23 -36.48 8.81
CA LEU A 120 11.23 -35.46 7.74
C LEU A 120 10.22 -34.39 8.12
N SER A 121 10.66 -33.11 8.16
CA SER A 121 9.82 -31.95 8.37
C SER A 121 9.78 -31.10 7.09
N LEU A 122 8.58 -30.70 6.69
CA LEU A 122 8.35 -29.75 5.60
C LEU A 122 7.56 -28.57 6.17
N ASN A 123 8.11 -27.36 6.04
CA ASN A 123 7.42 -26.14 6.37
C ASN A 123 7.35 -25.26 5.11
N GLU A 124 6.15 -24.85 4.75
CA GLU A 124 5.90 -23.95 3.63
C GLU A 124 5.09 -22.75 4.12
N GLU A 125 5.50 -21.56 3.69
CA GLU A 125 4.80 -20.30 3.93
C GLU A 125 4.77 -19.49 2.64
N THR A 126 3.55 -19.14 2.20
CA THR A 126 3.31 -18.26 1.06
C THR A 126 2.53 -17.03 1.51
N VAL A 127 3.03 -15.85 1.16
CA VAL A 127 2.33 -14.57 1.37
C VAL A 127 2.21 -13.85 0.04
N ILE A 128 0.97 -13.57 -0.39
CA ILE A 128 0.67 -12.80 -1.60
C ILE A 128 0.03 -11.48 -1.17
N VAL A 129 0.57 -10.37 -1.65
CA VAL A 129 0.02 -9.02 -1.41
C VAL A 129 -0.29 -8.36 -2.75
N THR A 130 -1.48 -7.78 -2.85
CA THR A 130 -1.85 -6.88 -3.94
C THR A 130 -2.31 -5.55 -3.38
N GLN A 131 -1.78 -4.46 -3.95
CA GLN A 131 -2.16 -3.09 -3.60
C GLN A 131 -2.44 -2.29 -4.87
N ASN A 132 -3.36 -1.34 -4.75
CA ASN A 132 -3.63 -0.38 -5.81
C ASN A 132 -3.54 1.04 -5.25
N TYR A 133 -3.05 1.96 -6.06
CA TYR A 133 -2.90 3.38 -5.75
C TYR A 133 -3.25 4.23 -6.96
N PRO A 134 -3.54 5.54 -6.79
CA PRO A 134 -3.53 6.50 -7.90
C PRO A 134 -2.19 6.49 -8.63
N GLY A 135 -2.19 6.94 -9.88
CA GLY A 135 -0.96 6.94 -10.69
C GLY A 135 0.13 7.86 -10.17
N TYR A 136 -0.25 8.98 -9.58
CA TYR A 136 0.68 9.96 -9.01
C TYR A 136 0.99 9.65 -7.54
N GLY A 137 2.28 9.64 -7.19
CA GLY A 137 2.77 9.30 -5.86
C GLY A 137 2.93 7.79 -5.62
N ASN A 138 3.60 7.44 -4.55
CA ASN A 138 3.92 6.04 -4.21
C ASN A 138 3.02 5.47 -3.10
N ASP A 139 2.20 6.32 -2.49
CA ASP A 139 1.31 5.95 -1.40
C ASP A 139 0.11 6.91 -1.29
N SER A 140 -0.78 6.68 -0.33
CA SER A 140 -1.93 7.54 -0.06
C SER A 140 -1.59 8.86 0.65
N LYS A 141 -0.35 9.04 1.11
CA LYS A 141 0.08 10.22 1.86
C LYS A 141 -0.10 11.49 1.03
N VAL A 142 0.16 11.42 -0.28
CA VAL A 142 -0.03 12.53 -1.21
C VAL A 142 -1.46 13.07 -1.19
N LEU A 143 -2.47 12.17 -1.13
CA LEU A 143 -3.88 12.57 -1.07
C LEU A 143 -4.22 13.29 0.24
N TRP A 144 -3.70 12.79 1.37
CA TRP A 144 -3.92 13.42 2.68
C TRP A 144 -3.23 14.79 2.78
N GLN A 145 -2.01 14.91 2.24
CA GLN A 145 -1.30 16.18 2.20
C GLN A 145 -2.04 17.20 1.33
N ALA A 146 -2.48 16.80 0.13
CA ALA A 146 -3.25 17.68 -0.74
C ALA A 146 -4.56 18.13 -0.07
N GLN A 147 -5.28 17.22 0.60
CA GLN A 147 -6.51 17.58 1.32
C GLN A 147 -6.25 18.56 2.47
N SER A 148 -5.18 18.35 3.27
CA SER A 148 -4.91 19.17 4.46
C SER A 148 -4.52 20.62 4.13
N ASN A 149 -4.09 20.86 2.90
CA ASN A 149 -3.72 22.20 2.41
C ASN A 149 -4.92 23.00 1.86
N LEU A 150 -6.11 22.39 1.78
CA LEU A 150 -7.28 22.99 1.16
C LEU A 150 -8.33 23.42 2.17
N THR A 151 -8.88 24.62 1.93
CA THR A 151 -10.08 25.13 2.59
C THR A 151 -11.25 25.05 1.62
N PRO A 152 -12.51 25.23 2.05
CA PRO A 152 -13.67 25.19 1.15
C PRO A 152 -13.62 26.20 0.00
N VAL A 153 -12.89 27.28 0.21
CA VAL A 153 -12.81 28.44 -0.71
C VAL A 153 -11.53 28.47 -1.56
N THR A 154 -10.63 27.48 -1.40
CA THR A 154 -9.30 27.55 -2.02
C THR A 154 -9.34 27.40 -3.53
N VAL A 155 -10.11 26.44 -4.05
CA VAL A 155 -10.16 26.10 -5.48
C VAL A 155 -11.43 25.29 -5.77
N PRO A 156 -12.05 25.43 -6.95
CA PRO A 156 -13.18 24.59 -7.35
C PRO A 156 -12.74 23.13 -7.58
N LEU A 157 -13.71 22.23 -7.62
CA LEU A 157 -13.46 20.83 -7.97
C LEU A 157 -12.91 20.69 -9.39
N MET A 158 -13.57 21.35 -10.32
CA MET A 158 -13.20 21.59 -11.73
C MET A 158 -13.71 22.97 -12.11
N TYR A 159 -13.05 23.66 -13.02
CA TYR A 159 -13.61 24.88 -13.60
C TYR A 159 -14.88 24.56 -14.38
N THR A 160 -15.80 25.51 -14.47
CA THR A 160 -17.05 25.36 -15.23
C THR A 160 -16.81 25.06 -16.69
N THR A 161 -15.66 25.45 -17.22
CA THR A 161 -15.18 25.17 -18.58
C THR A 161 -14.50 23.80 -18.72
N GLY A 162 -14.45 22.99 -17.64
CA GLY A 162 -13.98 21.59 -17.65
C GLY A 162 -12.48 21.38 -17.46
N GLN A 163 -11.69 22.45 -17.22
CA GLN A 163 -10.26 22.32 -16.94
C GLN A 163 -10.00 21.95 -15.48
N ALA A 164 -8.92 21.20 -15.26
CA ALA A 164 -8.44 20.84 -13.95
C ALA A 164 -7.75 22.02 -13.26
N PRO A 165 -8.21 22.45 -12.08
CA PRO A 165 -7.66 23.60 -11.40
C PRO A 165 -6.39 23.25 -10.60
N GLY A 166 -5.43 24.17 -10.58
CA GLY A 166 -4.37 24.28 -9.61
C GLY A 166 -4.62 25.45 -8.66
N TYR A 167 -4.05 25.41 -7.46
CA TYR A 167 -4.13 26.49 -6.50
C TYR A 167 -2.76 27.13 -6.28
N GLY A 168 -2.67 28.44 -6.57
CA GLY A 168 -1.40 29.15 -6.66
C GLY A 168 -0.63 28.80 -7.93
N THR A 169 0.59 29.31 -8.02
CA THR A 169 1.46 29.16 -9.20
C THR A 169 2.40 27.95 -9.16
N ASP A 170 2.37 27.17 -8.09
CA ASP A 170 3.21 25.98 -7.94
C ASP A 170 2.54 24.76 -8.60
N LYS A 171 3.27 24.12 -9.52
CA LYS A 171 2.83 22.91 -10.24
C LYS A 171 2.46 21.74 -9.32
N SER A 172 2.95 21.72 -8.09
CA SER A 172 2.64 20.70 -7.09
C SER A 172 1.30 20.92 -6.38
N ASN A 173 0.71 22.10 -6.50
CA ASN A 173 -0.56 22.47 -5.86
C ASN A 173 -1.75 21.95 -6.67
N ILE A 174 -1.94 20.63 -6.61
CA ILE A 174 -3.00 19.91 -7.33
C ILE A 174 -4.01 19.39 -6.33
N SER A 175 -5.30 19.50 -6.64
CA SER A 175 -6.37 19.06 -5.76
C SER A 175 -6.36 17.54 -5.57
N PRO A 176 -6.76 17.02 -4.40
CA PRO A 176 -6.82 15.58 -4.16
C PRO A 176 -7.83 14.88 -5.08
N TYR A 177 -8.83 15.57 -5.59
CA TYR A 177 -9.75 15.04 -6.59
C TYR A 177 -9.03 14.71 -7.91
N VAL A 178 -8.22 15.63 -8.42
CA VAL A 178 -7.40 15.42 -9.62
C VAL A 178 -6.40 14.29 -9.39
N LEU A 179 -5.70 14.29 -8.26
CA LEU A 179 -4.72 13.26 -7.90
C LEU A 179 -5.35 11.87 -7.85
N LEU A 180 -6.53 11.75 -7.25
CA LEU A 180 -7.23 10.47 -7.11
C LEU A 180 -7.82 9.97 -8.44
N ASN A 181 -8.42 10.88 -9.23
CA ASN A 181 -9.27 10.48 -10.34
C ASN A 181 -8.64 10.66 -11.71
N MET A 182 -7.61 11.49 -11.87
CA MET A 182 -7.12 11.88 -13.19
C MET A 182 -5.67 11.47 -13.49
N THR A 183 -4.98 10.82 -12.55
CA THR A 183 -3.54 10.54 -12.68
C THR A 183 -3.20 9.11 -13.11
N GLY A 184 -4.18 8.25 -13.33
CA GLY A 184 -3.95 6.85 -13.69
C GLY A 184 -4.00 5.91 -12.49
N TYR A 185 -3.18 4.85 -12.53
CA TYR A 185 -3.11 3.89 -11.42
C TYR A 185 -1.69 3.30 -11.27
N ARG A 186 -1.43 2.80 -10.08
CA ARG A 186 -0.25 2.01 -9.74
C ARG A 186 -0.71 0.73 -9.05
N LYS A 187 -0.35 -0.42 -9.60
CA LYS A 187 -0.64 -1.74 -9.05
C LYS A 187 0.64 -2.39 -8.56
N PHE A 188 0.63 -2.75 -7.30
CA PHE A 188 1.70 -3.52 -6.67
C PHE A 188 1.23 -4.95 -6.43
N TYR A 189 2.08 -5.89 -6.75
CA TYR A 189 1.93 -7.31 -6.46
C TYR A 189 3.22 -7.81 -5.84
N SER A 190 3.14 -8.57 -4.76
CA SER A 190 4.28 -9.33 -4.25
C SER A 190 3.86 -10.73 -3.86
N ASN A 191 4.81 -11.63 -4.01
CA ASN A 191 4.70 -13.04 -3.63
C ASN A 191 5.99 -13.42 -2.88
N ASP A 192 5.86 -13.78 -1.60
CA ASP A 192 6.95 -14.25 -0.74
C ASP A 192 6.68 -15.72 -0.40
N ASN A 193 7.58 -16.60 -0.85
CA ASN A 193 7.50 -18.04 -0.64
C ASN A 193 8.71 -18.52 0.16
N LYS A 194 8.47 -19.23 1.26
CA LYS A 194 9.49 -19.85 2.08
C LYS A 194 9.20 -21.35 2.20
N ILE A 195 10.15 -22.16 1.76
CA ILE A 195 10.08 -23.61 1.89
C ILE A 195 11.29 -24.05 2.72
N THR A 196 11.03 -24.75 3.81
CA THR A 196 12.07 -25.36 4.64
C THR A 196 11.82 -26.85 4.72
N MET A 197 12.80 -27.61 4.31
CA MET A 197 12.84 -29.08 4.49
C MET A 197 13.94 -29.42 5.48
N GLN A 198 13.62 -30.26 6.45
CA GLN A 198 14.58 -30.72 7.43
C GLN A 198 14.45 -32.24 7.60
N LEU A 199 15.58 -32.92 7.54
CA LEU A 199 15.71 -34.33 7.83
C LEU A 199 16.47 -34.50 9.15
N ASN A 200 15.92 -35.22 10.10
CA ASN A 200 16.57 -35.57 11.34
C ASN A 200 16.70 -37.09 11.41
N GLN A 201 17.90 -37.58 11.74
CA GLN A 201 18.21 -38.98 11.91
C GLN A 201 18.86 -39.22 13.27
N ASP A 202 18.22 -40.01 14.11
CA ASP A 202 18.81 -40.51 15.34
C ASP A 202 19.77 -41.69 15.02
N LEU A 203 20.98 -41.56 15.47
CA LEU A 203 22.05 -42.55 15.24
C LEU A 203 22.37 -43.36 16.50
N LYS A 204 21.38 -43.57 17.38
CA LYS A 204 21.53 -44.36 18.61
C LYS A 204 22.03 -45.78 18.38
N MET A 205 21.87 -46.32 17.16
CA MET A 205 22.43 -47.60 16.76
C MET A 205 23.97 -47.59 16.70
N ILE A 206 24.59 -46.43 16.51
CA ILE A 206 26.05 -46.23 16.50
C ILE A 206 26.52 -45.93 17.92
N THR A 207 25.93 -44.88 18.50
CA THR A 207 26.17 -44.50 19.89
C THR A 207 24.99 -43.72 20.47
N PRO A 208 24.55 -43.98 21.70
CA PRO A 208 23.50 -43.21 22.35
C PRO A 208 23.83 -41.74 22.39
N GLY A 209 22.82 -40.87 22.07
CA GLY A 209 22.94 -39.45 22.06
C GLY A 209 23.52 -38.85 20.77
N LEU A 210 23.89 -39.65 19.77
CA LEU A 210 24.34 -39.18 18.48
C LEU A 210 23.16 -38.98 17.53
N SER A 211 23.10 -37.85 16.83
CA SER A 211 22.14 -37.56 15.78
C SER A 211 22.72 -36.69 14.68
N ILE A 212 22.16 -36.79 13.48
CA ILE A 212 22.45 -35.88 12.38
C ILE A 212 21.18 -35.17 11.95
N ALA A 213 21.32 -33.92 11.49
CA ALA A 213 20.24 -33.17 10.88
C ALA A 213 20.75 -32.46 9.63
N GLY A 214 19.95 -32.48 8.59
CA GLY A 214 20.15 -31.69 7.38
C GLY A 214 18.94 -30.74 7.15
N LEU A 215 19.19 -29.50 6.79
CA LEU A 215 18.16 -28.51 6.52
C LEU A 215 18.44 -27.82 5.19
N VAL A 216 17.39 -27.65 4.39
CA VAL A 216 17.39 -26.78 3.20
C VAL A 216 16.26 -25.76 3.36
N ASN A 217 16.58 -24.48 3.20
CA ASN A 217 15.62 -23.40 3.16
C ASN A 217 15.74 -22.66 1.82
N ILE A 218 14.61 -22.51 1.15
CA ILE A 218 14.50 -21.75 -0.09
C ILE A 218 13.53 -20.61 0.19
N ASN A 219 14.01 -19.37 0.08
CA ASN A 219 13.20 -18.16 0.16
C ASN A 219 13.21 -17.48 -1.21
N SER A 220 12.03 -17.22 -1.78
CA SER A 220 11.85 -16.56 -3.06
C SER A 220 10.83 -15.45 -2.94
N ILE A 221 11.26 -14.22 -3.20
CA ILE A 221 10.42 -13.03 -3.22
C ILE A 221 10.32 -12.53 -4.65
N GLY A 222 9.10 -12.40 -5.16
CA GLY A 222 8.80 -11.73 -6.41
C GLY A 222 7.93 -10.51 -6.16
N ALA A 223 8.36 -9.34 -6.62
CA ALA A 223 7.56 -8.13 -6.56
C ALA A 223 7.41 -7.54 -7.97
N ARG A 224 6.22 -7.04 -8.26
CA ARG A 224 5.92 -6.37 -9.52
C ARG A 224 5.13 -5.10 -9.24
N THR A 225 5.63 -3.98 -9.77
CA THR A 225 4.90 -2.71 -9.80
C THR A 225 4.55 -2.37 -11.23
N GLN A 226 3.26 -2.25 -11.51
CA GLN A 226 2.73 -1.85 -12.80
C GLN A 226 2.16 -0.45 -12.68
N VAL A 227 2.69 0.50 -13.44
CA VAL A 227 2.30 1.91 -13.41
C VAL A 227 1.68 2.28 -14.74
N ARG A 228 0.52 2.89 -14.67
CA ARG A 228 -0.03 3.72 -15.73
C ARG A 228 -0.19 5.11 -15.18
N GLU A 229 0.70 6.01 -15.53
CA GLU A 229 0.68 7.38 -15.08
C GLU A 229 0.26 8.31 -16.21
N LYS A 230 -0.55 9.29 -15.88
CA LYS A 230 -0.93 10.41 -16.72
C LYS A 230 -1.19 11.62 -15.82
N MET A 231 -1.20 12.81 -16.37
CA MET A 231 -1.60 14.03 -15.67
C MET A 231 -2.41 14.90 -16.64
N PRO A 232 -3.57 15.44 -16.24
CA PRO A 232 -4.24 16.47 -17.07
C PRO A 232 -3.42 17.75 -17.07
N ALA A 233 -3.62 18.58 -18.07
CA ALA A 233 -3.12 19.95 -18.00
C ALA A 233 -3.81 20.68 -16.83
N ILE A 234 -3.01 21.43 -16.07
CA ILE A 234 -3.47 22.16 -14.88
C ILE A 234 -3.51 23.66 -15.19
N TYR A 235 -4.57 24.29 -14.77
CA TYR A 235 -4.84 25.69 -15.05
C TYR A 235 -5.05 26.48 -13.77
N TYR A 236 -4.67 27.78 -13.84
CA TYR A 236 -4.97 28.77 -12.83
C TYR A 236 -5.85 29.87 -13.47
N ALA A 237 -6.92 30.27 -12.79
CA ALA A 237 -7.82 31.30 -13.25
C ALA A 237 -7.43 32.66 -12.64
N HIS A 238 -7.21 33.67 -13.46
CA HIS A 238 -6.91 35.04 -13.03
C HIS A 238 -8.17 35.92 -12.88
N GLY A 239 -9.27 35.57 -13.53
CA GLY A 239 -10.50 36.35 -13.54
C GLY A 239 -11.38 35.99 -14.73
N TYR A 240 -12.34 36.88 -15.02
CA TYR A 240 -13.14 36.81 -16.24
C TYR A 240 -12.64 37.85 -17.25
N LYS A 241 -12.56 37.44 -18.50
CA LYS A 241 -12.34 38.33 -19.63
C LYS A 241 -13.57 39.22 -19.86
N ARG A 242 -13.41 40.25 -20.70
CA ARG A 242 -14.52 41.16 -21.03
C ARG A 242 -15.73 40.52 -21.70
N ASP A 243 -15.52 39.34 -22.32
CA ASP A 243 -16.57 38.52 -22.96
C ASP A 243 -17.24 37.54 -21.99
N GLY A 244 -16.85 37.55 -20.71
CA GLY A 244 -17.38 36.66 -19.67
C GLY A 244 -16.73 35.29 -19.63
N THR A 245 -15.74 34.98 -20.47
CA THR A 245 -14.98 33.74 -20.41
C THR A 245 -13.92 33.78 -19.32
N LEU A 246 -13.55 32.61 -18.76
CA LEU A 246 -12.45 32.51 -17.79
C LEU A 246 -11.10 32.91 -18.45
N ASP A 247 -10.31 33.69 -17.74
CA ASP A 247 -8.92 33.97 -18.08
C ASP A 247 -8.04 32.93 -17.42
N LEU A 248 -7.72 31.88 -18.17
CA LEU A 248 -7.00 30.70 -17.68
C LEU A 248 -5.54 30.72 -18.13
N GLU A 249 -4.64 30.65 -17.18
CA GLU A 249 -3.23 30.38 -17.42
C GLU A 249 -2.96 28.87 -17.24
N LYS A 250 -2.32 28.23 -18.22
CA LYS A 250 -1.86 26.86 -18.10
C LYS A 250 -0.55 26.83 -17.33
N ILE A 251 -0.59 26.32 -16.10
CA ILE A 251 0.57 26.22 -15.20
C ILE A 251 1.34 24.89 -15.35
N SER A 252 0.70 23.84 -15.88
CA SER A 252 1.34 22.57 -16.19
C SER A 252 0.75 21.93 -17.43
N ASP A 253 1.60 21.42 -18.32
CA ASP A 253 1.17 20.63 -19.47
C ASP A 253 0.61 19.27 -19.06
N ALA A 254 -0.28 18.75 -19.92
CA ALA A 254 -0.72 17.38 -19.77
C ALA A 254 0.45 16.41 -19.98
N VAL A 255 0.47 15.34 -19.19
CA VAL A 255 1.36 14.20 -19.39
C VAL A 255 0.53 13.08 -20.01
N GLU A 256 0.89 12.69 -21.22
CA GLU A 256 0.25 11.59 -21.92
C GLU A 256 0.43 10.26 -21.16
N PRO A 257 -0.54 9.34 -21.23
CA PRO A 257 -0.46 8.08 -20.54
C PRO A 257 0.77 7.27 -20.95
N TYR A 258 1.63 6.94 -19.99
CA TYR A 258 2.73 6.00 -20.21
C TYR A 258 2.63 4.81 -19.25
N TYR A 259 3.26 3.71 -19.65
CA TYR A 259 3.27 2.46 -18.89
C TYR A 259 4.68 2.09 -18.50
N THR A 260 4.86 1.72 -17.24
CA THR A 260 6.12 1.19 -16.74
C THR A 260 5.86 -0.02 -15.87
N ASN A 261 6.71 -1.04 -16.01
CA ASN A 261 6.70 -2.21 -15.15
C ASN A 261 8.07 -2.37 -14.50
N TRP A 262 8.08 -2.45 -13.18
CA TRP A 262 9.25 -2.84 -12.40
C TRP A 262 9.02 -4.24 -11.85
N ASN A 263 9.99 -5.11 -12.02
CA ASN A 263 9.96 -6.46 -11.49
C ASN A 263 11.22 -6.68 -10.67
N ASP A 264 11.05 -6.96 -9.39
CA ASP A 264 12.11 -7.30 -8.46
C ASP A 264 11.95 -8.77 -8.09
N THR A 265 13.03 -9.52 -8.17
CA THR A 265 13.05 -10.91 -7.73
C THR A 265 14.27 -11.14 -6.87
N GLU A 266 14.05 -11.79 -5.75
CA GLU A 266 15.10 -12.21 -4.83
C GLU A 266 14.94 -13.70 -4.56
N ARG A 267 16.06 -14.41 -4.53
CA ARG A 267 16.11 -15.81 -4.14
C ARG A 267 17.27 -16.01 -3.16
N ARG A 268 16.97 -16.66 -2.07
CA ARG A 268 17.98 -17.13 -1.13
C ARG A 268 17.83 -18.66 -0.97
N ILE A 269 18.92 -19.37 -1.12
CA ILE A 269 19.00 -20.78 -0.78
C ILE A 269 19.99 -20.89 0.36
N TYR A 270 19.58 -21.57 1.40
CA TYR A 270 20.41 -21.85 2.57
C TYR A 270 20.31 -23.33 2.88
N TRP A 271 21.42 -23.95 3.17
CA TRP A 271 21.43 -25.28 3.73
C TRP A 271 22.44 -25.41 4.85
N ASP A 272 22.13 -26.29 5.79
CA ASP A 272 23.05 -26.69 6.84
C ASP A 272 23.00 -28.19 7.08
N PHE A 273 24.12 -28.68 7.58
CA PHE A 273 24.28 -30.02 8.08
C PHE A 273 24.83 -29.96 9.51
N ARG A 274 24.22 -30.71 10.43
CA ARG A 274 24.57 -30.71 11.85
C ARG A 274 24.80 -32.13 12.30
N LEU A 275 25.91 -32.35 13.02
CA LEU A 275 26.19 -33.55 13.79
C LEU A 275 26.09 -33.18 15.27
N ASN A 276 25.15 -33.76 15.99
CA ASN A 276 24.90 -33.48 17.40
C ASN A 276 25.22 -34.72 18.22
N TYR A 277 25.87 -34.49 19.36
CA TYR A 277 26.02 -35.48 20.40
C TYR A 277 25.51 -34.91 21.71
N ASP A 278 24.59 -35.57 22.39
CA ASP A 278 24.05 -35.18 23.70
C ASP A 278 23.81 -36.43 24.54
N GLN A 279 24.65 -36.67 25.52
CA GLN A 279 24.61 -37.86 26.35
C GLN A 279 24.80 -37.55 27.82
N THR A 280 24.03 -38.21 28.66
CA THR A 280 24.18 -38.13 30.12
C THR A 280 24.80 -39.38 30.64
N PHE A 281 26.00 -39.28 31.20
CA PHE A 281 26.75 -40.38 31.80
C PHE A 281 26.47 -40.48 33.31
N ASN A 282 26.24 -41.67 33.75
CA ASN A 282 26.00 -42.01 35.17
C ASN A 282 24.85 -41.17 35.81
N LYS A 283 23.91 -40.68 35.01
CA LYS A 283 22.81 -39.79 35.43
C LYS A 283 23.25 -38.47 36.06
N VAL A 284 24.53 -38.11 35.96
CA VAL A 284 25.14 -36.93 36.62
C VAL A 284 25.83 -36.02 35.62
N HIS A 285 26.61 -36.58 34.69
CA HIS A 285 27.46 -35.79 33.78
C HIS A 285 26.79 -35.71 32.41
N LYS A 286 26.34 -34.49 32.05
CA LYS A 286 25.80 -34.19 30.72
C LYS A 286 26.93 -33.67 29.82
N VAL A 287 27.16 -34.33 28.69
CA VAL A 287 28.14 -33.93 27.68
C VAL A 287 27.39 -33.67 26.39
N GLY A 288 27.57 -32.45 25.81
CA GLY A 288 27.00 -32.04 24.52
C GLY A 288 28.09 -31.54 23.57
N ALA A 289 28.01 -31.91 22.30
CA ALA A 289 28.88 -31.43 21.24
C ALA A 289 28.05 -31.20 19.96
N LEU A 290 28.39 -30.13 19.21
CA LEU A 290 27.77 -29.78 17.94
C LEU A 290 28.85 -29.47 16.92
N VAL A 291 28.78 -30.10 15.75
CA VAL A 291 29.53 -29.71 14.55
C VAL A 291 28.52 -29.32 13.51
N LYS A 292 28.69 -28.11 12.90
CA LYS A 292 27.79 -27.55 11.88
C LYS A 292 28.60 -27.13 10.66
N ALA A 293 28.11 -27.49 9.48
CA ALA A 293 28.51 -26.91 8.20
C ALA A 293 27.30 -26.20 7.56
N GLU A 294 27.51 -25.02 7.02
CA GLU A 294 26.43 -24.25 6.38
C GLU A 294 26.90 -23.52 5.13
N TRP A 295 25.95 -23.26 4.24
CA TRP A 295 26.17 -22.49 3.04
C TRP A 295 24.92 -21.69 2.69
N SER A 296 25.09 -20.51 2.11
CA SER A 296 24.00 -19.71 1.59
C SER A 296 24.35 -19.06 0.24
N ASP A 297 23.39 -19.04 -0.65
CA ASP A 297 23.43 -18.33 -1.91
C ASP A 297 22.31 -17.29 -1.96
N TYR A 298 22.62 -16.11 -2.48
CA TYR A 298 21.67 -15.01 -2.61
C TYR A 298 21.76 -14.43 -4.01
N GLU A 299 20.65 -14.36 -4.69
CA GLU A 299 20.50 -13.74 -6.01
C GLU A 299 19.38 -12.71 -5.97
N ALA A 300 19.66 -11.50 -6.45
CA ALA A 300 18.66 -10.46 -6.64
C ALA A 300 18.72 -9.97 -8.09
N ARG A 301 17.54 -9.79 -8.71
CA ARG A 301 17.40 -9.22 -10.06
C ARG A 301 16.33 -8.15 -10.05
N ASN A 302 16.66 -7.02 -10.69
CA ASN A 302 15.73 -5.94 -10.94
C ASN A 302 15.60 -5.74 -12.46
N ILE A 303 14.38 -5.78 -12.97
CA ILE A 303 14.08 -5.63 -14.42
C ILE A 303 13.06 -4.51 -14.56
N ILE A 304 13.44 -3.46 -15.28
CA ILE A 304 12.56 -2.33 -15.63
C ILE A 304 12.21 -2.47 -17.11
N ASN A 305 10.92 -2.54 -17.40
CA ASN A 305 10.38 -2.53 -18.76
C ASN A 305 9.52 -1.28 -18.91
N CYS A 306 9.88 -0.42 -19.84
CA CYS A 306 9.16 0.80 -20.18
C CYS A 306 8.32 0.58 -21.44
#